data_6f1e298f48d0f50335ae9cfc64eb844c
#
_entry.id   6f1e298f48d0f50335ae9cfc64eb844c
#
_cell.length_a   1.000
_cell.length_b   1.000
_cell.length_c   1.000
_cell.angle_alpha   90.00
_cell.angle_beta   90.00
_cell.angle_gamma   90.00
#
_symmetry.space_group_name_H-M   'P 1'
#
loop_
_entity.id
_entity.type
_entity.pdbx_description
1 polymer ?
#
loop_
_entity_poly.entity_id
_entity_poly.type
_entity_poly.pdbx_seq_one_letter_code
_entity_poly.pdbx_strand_id
1 'polypeptide(L)'
;MKYIFEVRMKDGYTVEEYAEAWIEASRVIQQTPGARGTDLHRKIGEPDTLLAIAHWDSKAHRDAKDDSRSARVKAILEKHARTCEITPLGEFEEPEWRGGGR
;
A
#
# COMPACT_ATOMS: atom_id res chain seq x y z
N MET A 1 13.40 1.74 -1.86
CA MET A 1 12.38 2.60 -2.47
C MET A 1 11.04 2.35 -1.78
N LYS A 2 10.29 3.40 -1.55
CA LYS A 2 8.97 3.32 -0.94
C LYS A 2 7.92 3.90 -1.86
N TYR A 3 6.81 3.22 -1.98
CA TYR A 3 5.62 3.77 -2.61
C TYR A 3 4.61 4.07 -1.51
N ILE A 4 4.17 5.31 -1.44
CA ILE A 4 3.31 5.78 -0.35
C ILE A 4 2.00 6.31 -0.91
N PHE A 5 0.89 5.88 -0.31
CA PHE A 5 -0.43 6.37 -0.69
C PHE A 5 -1.34 6.46 0.53
N GLU A 6 -2.33 7.34 0.42
CA GLU A 6 -3.35 7.51 1.44
C GLU A 6 -4.63 6.82 1.01
N VAL A 7 -5.31 6.17 1.94
CA VAL A 7 -6.59 5.50 1.71
C VAL A 7 -7.63 6.12 2.64
N ARG A 8 -8.70 6.64 2.06
CA ARG A 8 -9.80 7.21 2.82
C ARG A 8 -11.06 6.40 2.56
N MET A 9 -11.65 5.84 3.62
CA MET A 9 -12.85 5.02 3.48
C MET A 9 -14.07 5.90 3.21
N LYS A 10 -14.96 5.41 2.34
CA LYS A 10 -16.27 6.02 2.13
C LYS A 10 -17.21 5.63 3.26
N ASP A 11 -18.30 6.37 3.40
CA ASP A 11 -19.30 6.10 4.43
C ASP A 11 -19.82 4.66 4.35
N GLY A 12 -19.94 4.03 5.50
CA GLY A 12 -20.43 2.65 5.61
C GLY A 12 -19.33 1.59 5.51
N TYR A 13 -18.08 1.98 5.30
CA TYR A 13 -16.94 1.05 5.21
C TYR A 13 -15.90 1.37 6.27
N THR A 14 -15.21 0.36 6.77
CA THR A 14 -14.24 0.51 7.84
C THR A 14 -12.81 0.29 7.36
N VAL A 15 -11.85 0.91 8.08
CA VAL A 15 -10.43 0.71 7.78
C VAL A 15 -10.01 -0.75 8.05
N GLU A 16 -10.65 -1.42 9.00
CA GLU A 16 -10.38 -2.82 9.31
C GLU A 16 -10.72 -3.72 8.12
N GLU A 17 -11.85 -3.48 7.47
CA GLU A 17 -12.24 -4.24 6.27
C GLU A 17 -11.23 -4.08 5.15
N TYR A 18 -10.79 -2.83 4.92
CA TYR A 18 -9.78 -2.55 3.92
C TYR A 18 -8.45 -3.23 4.27
N ALA A 19 -8.03 -3.13 5.52
CA ALA A 19 -6.77 -3.72 5.98
C ALA A 19 -6.73 -5.24 5.78
N GLU A 20 -7.82 -5.95 6.05
CA GLU A 20 -7.91 -7.39 5.82
C GLU A 20 -7.72 -7.74 4.36
N ALA A 21 -8.39 -7.03 3.46
CA ALA A 21 -8.27 -7.25 2.02
C ALA A 21 -6.86 -6.92 1.54
N TRP A 22 -6.28 -5.84 2.07
CA TRP A 22 -4.95 -5.39 1.72
C TRP A 22 -3.88 -6.39 2.13
N ILE A 23 -4.01 -6.97 3.33
CA ILE A 23 -3.09 -8.01 3.82
C ILE A 23 -3.18 -9.24 2.92
N GLU A 24 -4.37 -9.64 2.51
CA GLU A 24 -4.54 -10.77 1.59
C GLU A 24 -3.87 -10.51 0.25
N ALA A 25 -4.09 -9.35 -0.34
CA ALA A 25 -3.43 -8.96 -1.59
C ALA A 25 -1.92 -8.90 -1.44
N SER A 26 -1.45 -8.36 -0.31
CA SER A 26 -0.03 -8.23 -0.02
C SER A 26 0.69 -9.58 0.04
N ARG A 27 0.05 -10.61 0.59
CA ARG A 27 0.65 -11.95 0.63
C ARG A 27 1.02 -12.46 -0.75
N VAL A 28 0.21 -12.15 -1.75
CA VAL A 28 0.49 -12.53 -3.14
C VAL A 28 1.58 -11.63 -3.72
N ILE A 29 1.46 -10.32 -3.51
CA ILE A 29 2.43 -9.33 -4.00
C ILE A 29 3.83 -9.59 -3.45
N GLN A 30 3.94 -10.02 -2.18
CA GLN A 30 5.23 -10.29 -1.55
C GLN A 30 5.99 -11.47 -2.14
N GLN A 31 5.37 -12.25 -3.01
CA GLN A 31 6.05 -13.29 -3.77
C GLN A 31 6.79 -12.71 -4.98
N THR A 32 6.56 -11.45 -5.29
CA THR A 32 7.22 -10.76 -6.41
C THR A 32 8.66 -10.41 -6.04
N PRO A 33 9.65 -10.65 -6.92
CA PRO A 33 11.02 -10.25 -6.64
C PRO A 33 11.12 -8.75 -6.32
N GLY A 34 11.88 -8.43 -5.28
CA GLY A 34 12.09 -7.05 -4.85
C GLY A 34 11.04 -6.50 -3.89
N ALA A 35 9.96 -7.22 -3.64
CA ALA A 35 8.96 -6.82 -2.66
C ALA A 35 9.52 -7.01 -1.24
N ARG A 36 9.44 -5.97 -0.40
CA ARG A 36 10.04 -5.93 0.94
C ARG A 36 9.03 -5.65 2.05
N GLY A 37 7.77 -5.96 1.83
CA GLY A 37 6.74 -5.75 2.81
C GLY A 37 6.03 -4.42 2.65
N THR A 38 4.97 -4.30 3.37
CA THR A 38 4.11 -3.11 3.33
C THR A 38 3.54 -2.86 4.71
N ASP A 39 3.31 -1.59 5.02
CA ASP A 39 2.76 -1.19 6.30
C ASP A 39 1.51 -0.35 6.08
N LEU A 40 0.51 -0.56 6.92
CA LEU A 40 -0.68 0.30 6.98
C LEU A 40 -0.69 0.99 8.33
N HIS A 41 -0.82 2.31 8.31
CA HIS A 41 -0.83 3.13 9.51
C HIS A 41 -2.18 3.84 9.65
N ARG A 42 -2.74 3.84 10.87
CA ARG A 42 -3.92 4.66 11.16
C ARG A 42 -3.49 6.12 11.22
N LYS A 43 -4.30 6.99 10.65
CA LYS A 43 -4.04 8.44 10.75
C LYS A 43 -4.62 8.95 12.06
N ILE A 44 -3.78 9.59 12.86
CA ILE A 44 -4.23 10.19 14.13
C ILE A 44 -5.21 11.32 13.81
N GLY A 45 -6.39 11.27 14.43
CA GLY A 45 -7.40 12.30 14.25
C GLY A 45 -8.39 12.05 13.11
N GLU A 46 -8.13 11.06 12.25
CA GLU A 46 -9.02 10.73 11.12
C GLU A 46 -9.24 9.22 11.06
N PRO A 47 -10.27 8.68 11.76
CA PRO A 47 -10.47 7.24 11.90
C PRO A 47 -10.84 6.52 10.60
N ASP A 48 -11.20 7.26 9.55
CA ASP A 48 -11.52 6.70 8.23
C ASP A 48 -10.31 6.65 7.28
N THR A 49 -9.12 7.02 7.77
CA THR A 49 -7.96 7.21 6.91
C THR A 49 -6.77 6.34 7.33
N LEU A 50 -6.12 5.74 6.33
CA LEU A 50 -4.88 4.97 6.49
C LEU A 50 -3.79 5.55 5.62
N LEU A 51 -2.54 5.39 6.06
CA LEU A 51 -1.37 5.61 5.23
C LEU A 51 -0.76 4.25 4.90
N ALA A 52 -0.55 3.99 3.63
CA ALA A 52 0.06 2.75 3.16
C ALA A 52 1.49 3.03 2.67
N ILE A 53 2.43 2.22 3.12
CA ILE A 53 3.83 2.32 2.72
C ILE A 53 4.28 0.95 2.22
N ALA A 54 4.56 0.86 0.92
CA ALA A 54 5.07 -0.36 0.31
C ALA A 54 6.57 -0.21 0.09
N HIS A 55 7.33 -1.20 0.54
CA HIS A 55 8.79 -1.21 0.46
C HIS A 55 9.24 -2.11 -0.70
N TRP A 56 10.13 -1.59 -1.55
CA TRP A 56 10.67 -2.29 -2.72
C TRP A 56 12.18 -2.11 -2.80
N ASP A 57 12.86 -3.08 -3.41
CA ASP A 57 14.30 -2.96 -3.66
C ASP A 57 14.61 -1.80 -4.60
N SER A 58 13.75 -1.59 -5.62
CA SER A 58 13.90 -0.50 -6.57
C SER A 58 12.59 -0.19 -7.27
N LYS A 59 12.55 0.97 -7.96
CA LYS A 59 11.43 1.32 -8.82
C LYS A 59 11.24 0.28 -9.94
N ALA A 60 12.33 -0.24 -10.49
CA ALA A 60 12.27 -1.24 -11.54
C ALA A 60 11.56 -2.52 -11.06
N HIS A 61 11.83 -2.96 -9.84
CA HIS A 61 11.13 -4.12 -9.27
C HIS A 61 9.64 -3.85 -9.10
N ARG A 62 9.28 -2.67 -8.61
CA ARG A 62 7.89 -2.29 -8.44
C ARG A 62 7.16 -2.22 -9.78
N ASP A 63 7.76 -1.65 -10.80
CA ASP A 63 7.15 -1.53 -12.12
C ASP A 63 6.94 -2.92 -12.74
N ALA A 64 7.88 -3.83 -12.55
CA ALA A 64 7.79 -5.19 -13.07
C ALA A 64 6.64 -6.00 -12.46
N LYS A 65 6.20 -5.67 -11.22
CA LYS A 65 5.10 -6.39 -10.57
C LYS A 65 3.79 -6.33 -11.36
N ASP A 66 3.58 -5.27 -12.11
CA ASP A 66 2.33 -5.08 -12.83
C ASP A 66 2.15 -6.15 -13.92
N ASP A 67 3.25 -6.64 -14.48
CA ASP A 67 3.24 -7.69 -15.49
C ASP A 67 2.94 -9.06 -14.89
N SER A 68 3.24 -9.25 -13.61
CA SER A 68 3.07 -10.52 -12.91
C SER A 68 1.88 -10.53 -11.94
N ARG A 69 1.11 -9.46 -11.90
CA ARG A 69 -0.03 -9.35 -10.99
C ARG A 69 -1.07 -10.42 -11.30
N SER A 70 -1.39 -11.23 -10.29
CA SER A 70 -2.35 -12.32 -10.46
C SER A 70 -3.78 -11.81 -10.60
N ALA A 71 -4.64 -12.62 -11.23
CA ALA A 71 -6.07 -12.32 -11.32
C ALA A 71 -6.71 -12.18 -9.94
N ARG A 72 -6.22 -12.92 -8.95
CA ARG A 72 -6.70 -12.86 -7.57
C ARG A 72 -6.45 -11.48 -6.95
N VAL A 73 -5.24 -10.93 -7.12
CA VAL A 73 -4.90 -9.61 -6.61
C VAL A 73 -5.77 -8.55 -7.28
N LYS A 74 -5.92 -8.62 -8.60
CA LYS A 74 -6.79 -7.70 -9.33
C LYS A 74 -8.23 -7.74 -8.82
N ALA A 75 -8.76 -8.93 -8.60
CA ALA A 75 -10.13 -9.10 -8.10
C ALA A 75 -10.30 -8.49 -6.70
N ILE A 76 -9.32 -8.69 -5.80
CA ILE A 76 -9.35 -8.12 -4.45
C ILE A 76 -9.34 -6.60 -4.53
N LEU A 77 -8.45 -6.02 -5.32
CA LEU A 77 -8.32 -4.56 -5.45
C LEU A 77 -9.58 -3.95 -6.08
N GLU A 78 -10.13 -4.57 -7.12
CA GLU A 78 -11.35 -4.09 -7.76
C GLU A 78 -12.55 -4.12 -6.82
N LYS A 79 -12.69 -5.18 -6.03
CA LYS A 79 -13.76 -5.31 -5.05
C LYS A 79 -13.77 -4.15 -4.06
N HIS A 80 -12.58 -3.69 -3.66
CA HIS A 80 -12.44 -2.63 -2.66
C HIS A 80 -12.30 -1.22 -3.25
N ALA A 81 -12.15 -1.10 -4.57
CA ALA A 81 -12.02 0.21 -5.22
C ALA A 81 -13.24 1.11 -5.01
N ARG A 82 -14.40 0.53 -4.79
CA ARG A 82 -15.65 1.28 -4.56
C ARG A 82 -15.85 1.70 -3.11
N THR A 83 -15.05 1.16 -2.19
CA THR A 83 -15.22 1.38 -0.74
C THR A 83 -14.36 2.50 -0.21
N CYS A 84 -13.43 2.98 -1.01
CA CYS A 84 -12.45 3.97 -0.56
C CYS A 84 -11.96 4.86 -1.71
N GLU A 85 -11.30 5.95 -1.33
CA GLU A 85 -10.57 6.81 -2.23
C GLU A 85 -9.09 6.64 -1.95
N ILE A 86 -8.30 6.42 -3.00
CA ILE A 86 -6.86 6.27 -2.89
C ILE A 86 -6.18 7.49 -3.50
N THR A 87 -5.30 8.11 -2.71
CA THR A 87 -4.52 9.26 -3.16
C THR A 87 -3.04 8.88 -3.11
N PRO A 88 -2.42 8.60 -4.26
CA PRO A 88 -0.98 8.33 -4.28
C PRO A 88 -0.20 9.58 -3.87
N LEU A 89 0.75 9.41 -2.96
CA LEU A 89 1.70 10.46 -2.60
C LEU A 89 2.94 10.40 -3.50
N GLY A 90 3.32 9.20 -3.91
CA GLY A 90 4.40 9.01 -4.86
C GLY A 90 5.38 7.92 -4.47
N GLU A 91 6.46 7.88 -5.24
CA GLU A 91 7.57 6.96 -5.04
C GLU A 91 8.74 7.74 -4.45
N PHE A 92 9.37 7.21 -3.42
CA PHE A 92 10.43 7.90 -2.68
C PHE A 92 11.66 7.01 -2.58
N GLU A 93 12.83 7.59 -2.77
CA GLU A 93 14.09 6.89 -2.58
C GLU A 93 14.37 6.70 -1.08
N GLU A 94 15.35 5.88 -0.75
CA GLU A 94 15.79 5.73 0.62
C GLU A 94 16.33 7.05 1.15
N PRO A 95 16.29 7.26 2.48
CA PRO A 95 16.68 8.55 3.03
C PRO A 95 18.14 8.87 2.73
N GLU A 96 18.37 10.07 2.19
CA GLU A 96 19.70 10.61 1.92
C GLU A 96 20.21 11.42 3.12
N TRP A 97 19.30 12.06 3.83
CA TRP A 97 19.62 12.86 5.00
C TRP A 97 18.88 12.34 6.21
N ARG A 98 19.55 12.33 7.35
CA ARG A 98 18.95 11.92 8.62
C ARG A 98 19.29 12.95 9.68
N GLY A 99 18.26 13.40 10.42
CA GLY A 99 18.45 14.22 11.58
C GLY A 99 19.04 13.42 12.73
N GLY A 100 19.51 14.09 13.74
CA GLY A 100 19.95 13.46 14.99
C GLY A 100 18.77 12.78 15.68
N GLY A 101 19.05 12.02 16.70
CA GLY A 101 18.04 11.27 17.40
C GLY A 101 18.21 9.79 17.12
N ARG A 102 17.26 9.00 17.55
CA ARG A 102 17.35 7.55 17.50
C ARG A 102 16.63 6.92 16.37
#